data_72bfa39b4ce6815b1b7f3e916be1cd9a
#
_entry.id   72bfa39b4ce6815b1b7f3e916be1cd9a
#
_cell.length_a   1.000
_cell.length_b   1.000
_cell.length_c   1.000
_cell.angle_alpha   90.00
_cell.angle_beta   90.00
_cell.angle_gamma   90.00
#
_symmetry.space_group_name_H-M   'P 1'
#
loop_
_entity.id
_entity.type
_entity.pdbx_description
1 polymer ?
#
loop_
_entity_poly.entity_id
_entity_poly.type
_entity_poly.pdbx_seq_one_letter_code
_entity_poly.pdbx_strand_id
1 'polypeptide(L)'
;SEGQIWRPTTRKDVQAILKAAEIYNEAGLHEKGERSGPLGSVALDVLRLFVNLIDFRTGRLEPSITTIMDRLGRSRDTIVRALKNLRAHGFIDWLRRYEPTGNEGRGPQVQQASNAYRLSLPEKARQFLGRFGKAPPLPADHGQDQQAWSEAIDAYRKALPLDERTLLDVGDSRLGQSLATMARNLMNKRESDKQTESPSSSILYM
;
A
#
# COMPACT_ATOMS: atom_id res chain seq x y z
N SER A 1 3.32 1.91 18.74
CA SER A 1 4.39 0.96 18.41
C SER A 1 5.05 1.37 17.09
N GLU A 2 6.33 1.04 16.90
CA GLU A 2 7.09 1.38 15.69
C GLU A 2 6.43 0.88 14.40
N GLY A 3 5.82 -0.29 14.42
CA GLY A 3 5.10 -0.88 13.29
C GLY A 3 3.87 -0.10 12.81
N GLN A 4 3.43 0.91 13.57
CA GLN A 4 2.34 1.80 13.14
C GLN A 4 2.84 3.02 12.37
N ILE A 5 4.11 3.42 12.55
CA ILE A 5 4.66 4.61 11.89
C ILE A 5 5.18 4.27 10.49
N TRP A 6 5.81 3.12 10.32
CA TRP A 6 6.33 2.67 9.05
C TRP A 6 5.29 1.90 8.26
N ARG A 7 5.16 2.23 6.99
CA ARG A 7 4.28 1.55 6.04
C ARG A 7 5.02 1.34 4.74
N PRO A 8 4.88 0.18 4.10
CA PRO A 8 5.41 -0.02 2.76
C PRO A 8 5.01 1.14 1.85
N THR A 9 5.94 1.59 1.03
CA THR A 9 5.74 2.70 0.11
C THR A 9 6.38 2.39 -1.22
N THR A 10 6.01 3.12 -2.27
CA THR A 10 6.63 2.94 -3.58
C THR A 10 7.59 4.09 -3.88
N ARG A 11 8.56 3.82 -4.74
CA ARG A 11 9.46 4.87 -5.22
C ARG A 11 8.69 6.03 -5.86
N LYS A 12 7.58 5.73 -6.52
CA LYS A 12 6.71 6.72 -7.14
C LYS A 12 6.06 7.64 -6.11
N ASP A 13 5.55 7.07 -5.00
CA ASP A 13 4.91 7.86 -3.94
C ASP A 13 5.92 8.78 -3.26
N VAL A 14 7.11 8.27 -2.96
CA VAL A 14 8.17 9.05 -2.30
C VAL A 14 8.68 10.17 -3.21
N GLN A 15 8.82 9.92 -4.51
CA GLN A 15 9.16 10.96 -5.49
C GLN A 15 8.05 12.01 -5.64
N ALA A 16 6.79 11.60 -5.56
CA ALA A 16 5.65 12.53 -5.57
C ALA A 16 5.67 13.46 -4.36
N ILE A 17 6.02 12.96 -3.16
CA ILE A 17 6.18 13.78 -1.94
C ILE A 17 7.29 14.83 -2.15
N LEU A 18 8.45 14.41 -2.67
CA LEU A 18 9.55 15.33 -2.93
C LEU A 18 9.15 16.41 -3.95
N LYS A 19 8.56 16.01 -5.07
CA LYS A 19 8.11 16.94 -6.11
C LYS A 19 7.07 17.93 -5.58
N ALA A 20 6.11 17.45 -4.78
CA ALA A 20 5.13 18.31 -4.13
C ALA A 20 5.78 19.33 -3.19
N ALA A 21 6.79 18.92 -2.41
CA ALA A 21 7.52 19.80 -1.51
C ALA A 21 8.30 20.87 -2.28
N GLU A 22 8.94 20.53 -3.39
CA GLU A 22 9.66 21.48 -4.25
C GLU A 22 8.71 22.54 -4.81
N ILE A 23 7.60 22.12 -5.44
CA ILE A 23 6.61 23.03 -6.02
C ILE A 23 5.95 23.88 -4.91
N TYR A 24 5.61 23.28 -3.76
CA TYR A 24 5.06 23.99 -2.61
C TYR A 24 6.02 25.09 -2.10
N ASN A 25 7.31 24.76 -2.04
CA ASN A 25 8.32 25.73 -1.62
C ASN A 25 8.51 26.85 -2.65
N GLU A 26 8.49 26.54 -3.95
CA GLU A 26 8.55 27.53 -5.04
C GLU A 26 7.34 28.46 -5.03
N ALA A 27 6.14 27.90 -4.86
CA ALA A 27 4.90 28.69 -4.80
C ALA A 27 4.94 29.73 -3.66
N GLY A 28 5.52 29.37 -2.50
CA GLY A 28 5.67 30.30 -1.37
C GLY A 28 6.77 31.35 -1.54
N LEU A 29 7.70 31.19 -2.50
CA LEU A 29 8.70 32.21 -2.82
C LEU A 29 8.10 33.49 -3.42
N HIS A 30 6.89 33.41 -3.97
CA HIS A 30 6.19 34.54 -4.55
C HIS A 30 5.43 35.40 -3.51
N GLU A 31 5.42 34.98 -2.25
CA GLU A 31 4.85 35.78 -1.17
C GLU A 31 5.81 36.92 -0.78
N LYS A 32 5.23 38.13 -0.61
CA LYS A 32 5.99 39.36 -0.39
C LYS A 32 6.79 39.29 0.92
N GLY A 33 8.13 39.28 0.82
CA GLY A 33 9.02 39.27 1.99
C GLY A 33 9.74 37.94 2.24
N GLU A 34 9.37 36.86 1.58
CA GLU A 34 9.99 35.55 1.73
C GLU A 34 11.21 35.40 0.79
N ARG A 35 12.38 35.12 1.39
CA ARG A 35 13.64 34.90 0.62
C ARG A 35 13.90 33.43 0.28
N SER A 36 13.24 32.49 0.93
CA SER A 36 13.63 31.07 0.86
C SER A 36 12.45 30.08 0.76
N GLY A 37 11.24 30.56 0.52
CA GLY A 37 10.03 29.74 0.54
C GLY A 37 9.70 29.15 1.93
N PRO A 38 8.50 28.60 2.10
CA PRO A 38 8.00 28.18 3.41
C PRO A 38 8.79 27.02 4.04
N LEU A 39 9.42 26.15 3.26
CA LEU A 39 10.23 25.05 3.76
C LEU A 39 11.70 25.44 3.94
N GLY A 40 12.24 26.23 3.02
CA GLY A 40 13.65 26.55 2.93
C GLY A 40 14.49 25.45 2.27
N SER A 41 15.66 25.83 1.76
CA SER A 41 16.53 24.92 0.99
C SER A 41 17.03 23.73 1.82
N VAL A 42 17.42 23.94 3.08
CA VAL A 42 17.93 22.85 3.93
C VAL A 42 16.85 21.81 4.23
N ALA A 43 15.59 22.21 4.37
CA ALA A 43 14.48 21.27 4.56
C ALA A 43 14.28 20.40 3.33
N LEU A 44 14.39 20.97 2.12
CA LEU A 44 14.35 20.19 0.86
C LEU A 44 15.54 19.23 0.76
N ASP A 45 16.75 19.65 1.17
CA ASP A 45 17.92 18.78 1.17
C ASP A 45 17.73 17.59 2.14
N VAL A 46 17.18 17.83 3.33
CA VAL A 46 16.81 16.75 4.28
C VAL A 46 15.78 15.82 3.66
N LEU A 47 14.77 16.34 2.97
CA LEU A 47 13.74 15.52 2.34
C LEU A 47 14.33 14.68 1.20
N ARG A 48 15.22 15.23 0.36
CA ARG A 48 15.95 14.49 -0.67
C ARG A 48 16.79 13.36 -0.08
N LEU A 49 17.48 13.63 1.02
CA LEU A 49 18.25 12.60 1.72
C LEU A 49 17.32 11.48 2.22
N PHE A 50 16.18 11.80 2.80
CA PHE A 50 15.21 10.82 3.30
C PHE A 50 14.63 9.95 2.20
N VAL A 51 14.33 10.54 1.03
CA VAL A 51 13.89 9.82 -0.17
C VAL A 51 14.91 8.76 -0.63
N ASN A 52 16.20 9.04 -0.43
CA ASN A 52 17.28 8.11 -0.79
C ASN A 52 17.59 7.07 0.30
N LEU A 53 17.20 7.31 1.55
CA LEU A 53 17.49 6.42 2.68
C LEU A 53 16.32 5.49 3.02
N ILE A 54 15.11 5.78 2.57
CA ILE A 54 13.93 4.99 2.92
C ILE A 54 13.99 3.58 2.32
N ASP A 55 13.72 2.58 3.14
CA ASP A 55 13.45 1.23 2.66
C ASP A 55 12.00 1.14 2.12
N PHE A 56 11.83 1.00 0.82
CA PHE A 56 10.51 0.97 0.19
C PHE A 56 9.66 -0.22 0.61
N ARG A 57 10.28 -1.34 0.95
CA ARG A 57 9.59 -2.58 1.33
C ARG A 57 8.91 -2.45 2.69
N THR A 58 9.58 -1.85 3.65
CA THR A 58 9.10 -1.72 5.03
C THR A 58 8.61 -0.32 5.36
N GLY A 59 9.02 0.70 4.60
CA GLY A 59 8.84 2.11 4.91
C GLY A 59 9.79 2.61 5.99
N ARG A 60 10.79 1.79 6.41
CA ARG A 60 11.71 2.09 7.49
C ARG A 60 12.62 3.26 7.13
N LEU A 61 12.66 4.24 8.01
CA LEU A 61 13.47 5.45 7.86
C LEU A 61 13.86 5.94 9.27
N GLU A 62 15.13 5.75 9.64
CA GLU A 62 15.61 6.03 11.00
C GLU A 62 17.03 6.63 11.06
N PRO A 63 17.38 7.61 10.20
CA PRO A 63 18.68 8.23 10.28
C PRO A 63 18.87 8.96 11.62
N SER A 64 20.06 8.87 12.20
CA SER A 64 20.42 9.70 13.34
C SER A 64 20.63 11.15 12.89
N ILE A 65 20.48 12.09 13.81
CA ILE A 65 20.77 13.52 13.51
C ILE A 65 22.23 13.67 13.04
N THR A 66 23.16 12.94 13.64
CA THR A 66 24.58 12.92 13.23
C THR A 66 24.71 12.48 11.78
N THR A 67 24.06 11.37 11.39
CA THR A 67 24.08 10.91 10.01
C THR A 67 23.55 11.96 9.02
N ILE A 68 22.50 12.70 9.41
CA ILE A 68 21.95 13.76 8.56
C ILE A 68 22.95 14.94 8.45
N MET A 69 23.57 15.31 9.57
CA MET A 69 24.61 16.36 9.60
C MET A 69 25.78 16.03 8.69
N ASP A 70 26.32 14.82 8.81
CA ASP A 70 27.48 14.34 8.04
C ASP A 70 27.17 14.28 6.54
N ARG A 71 25.97 13.81 6.18
CA ARG A 71 25.56 13.70 4.78
C ARG A 71 25.31 15.05 4.10
N LEU A 72 24.80 16.01 4.85
CA LEU A 72 24.44 17.34 4.32
C LEU A 72 25.49 18.43 4.61
N GLY A 73 26.50 18.16 5.44
CA GLY A 73 27.50 19.15 5.82
C GLY A 73 26.90 20.35 6.56
N ARG A 74 25.86 20.13 7.40
CA ARG A 74 25.13 21.19 8.09
C ARG A 74 25.20 21.02 9.61
N SER A 75 25.12 22.15 10.33
CA SER A 75 25.10 22.11 11.78
C SER A 75 23.84 21.45 12.34
N ARG A 76 23.95 20.89 13.55
CA ARG A 76 22.84 20.24 14.26
C ARG A 76 21.61 21.15 14.37
N ASP A 77 21.82 22.42 14.73
CA ASP A 77 20.74 23.37 14.92
C ASP A 77 19.98 23.63 13.60
N THR A 78 20.70 23.76 12.50
CA THR A 78 20.13 23.91 11.16
C THR A 78 19.29 22.69 10.77
N ILE A 79 19.79 21.47 11.02
CA ILE A 79 19.04 20.22 10.74
C ILE A 79 17.79 20.13 11.61
N VAL A 80 17.89 20.43 12.91
CA VAL A 80 16.75 20.38 13.83
C VAL A 80 15.66 21.37 13.41
N ARG A 81 16.05 22.60 12.99
CA ARG A 81 15.11 23.58 12.45
C ARG A 81 14.44 23.08 11.18
N ALA A 82 15.20 22.53 10.26
CA ALA A 82 14.69 21.97 9.01
C ALA A 82 13.68 20.82 9.25
N LEU A 83 13.99 19.90 10.16
CA LEU A 83 13.08 18.82 10.57
C LEU A 83 11.79 19.34 11.18
N LYS A 84 11.90 20.32 12.12
CA LYS A 84 10.72 20.96 12.71
C LYS A 84 9.85 21.63 11.66
N ASN A 85 10.47 22.30 10.69
CA ASN A 85 9.77 22.98 9.60
C ASN A 85 9.04 21.97 8.70
N LEU A 86 9.71 20.91 8.27
CA LEU A 86 9.07 19.82 7.50
C LEU A 86 7.87 19.22 8.24
N ARG A 87 7.99 19.03 9.56
CA ARG A 87 6.90 18.53 10.40
C ARG A 87 5.75 19.53 10.50
N ALA A 88 6.04 20.80 10.70
CA ALA A 88 5.02 21.85 10.79
C ALA A 88 4.18 21.96 9.51
N HIS A 89 4.80 21.72 8.34
CA HIS A 89 4.14 21.68 7.05
C HIS A 89 3.57 20.29 6.68
N GLY A 90 3.77 19.27 7.53
CA GLY A 90 3.17 17.95 7.38
C GLY A 90 3.87 17.01 6.39
N PHE A 91 5.08 17.34 5.91
CA PHE A 91 5.84 16.48 5.00
C PHE A 91 6.51 15.30 5.70
N ILE A 92 6.82 15.46 6.98
CA ILE A 92 7.37 14.39 7.82
C ILE A 92 6.65 14.33 9.16
N ASP A 93 6.68 13.17 9.78
CA ASP A 93 6.42 12.98 11.19
C ASP A 93 7.47 12.05 11.78
N TRP A 94 7.65 12.05 13.10
CA TRP A 94 8.57 11.14 13.76
C TRP A 94 8.10 10.71 15.13
N LEU A 95 8.52 9.50 15.49
CA LEU A 95 8.39 8.92 16.83
C LEU A 95 9.78 8.89 17.48
N ARG A 96 9.88 9.35 18.71
CA ARG A 96 11.08 9.16 19.53
C ARG A 96 11.17 7.70 19.97
N ARG A 97 12.37 7.14 19.79
CA ARG A 97 12.67 5.76 20.19
C ARG A 97 13.59 5.78 21.39
N TYR A 98 13.40 4.79 22.25
CA TYR A 98 14.22 4.55 23.42
C TYR A 98 14.61 3.08 23.43
N GLU A 99 15.87 2.82 23.73
CA GLU A 99 16.45 1.48 23.84
C GLU A 99 16.97 1.27 25.25
N PRO A 100 16.91 0.05 25.80
CA PRO A 100 17.51 -0.28 27.10
C PRO A 100 19.02 -0.04 27.02
N THR A 101 19.59 0.54 28.08
CA THR A 101 21.05 0.78 28.18
C THR A 101 21.83 -0.48 28.60
N GLY A 102 21.15 -1.53 29.05
CA GLY A 102 21.78 -2.71 29.63
C GLY A 102 22.39 -2.49 31.02
N ASN A 103 22.16 -1.32 31.63
CA ASN A 103 22.64 -1.05 33.00
C ASN A 103 21.83 -1.84 34.03
N GLU A 104 22.46 -2.72 34.79
CA GLU A 104 21.85 -3.48 35.89
C GLU A 104 21.89 -2.74 37.25
N GLY A 105 22.34 -1.49 37.29
CA GLY A 105 22.54 -0.71 38.51
C GLY A 105 21.96 0.70 38.52
N ARG A 106 22.52 1.58 39.36
CA ARG A 106 22.14 3.01 39.40
C ARG A 106 22.60 3.68 38.12
N GLY A 107 21.65 4.17 37.32
CA GLY A 107 21.89 4.90 36.05
C GLY A 107 20.65 4.90 35.18
N PRO A 108 20.66 5.62 34.06
CA PRO A 108 19.54 5.63 33.15
C PRO A 108 19.35 4.21 32.54
N GLN A 109 18.17 3.65 32.72
CA GLN A 109 17.78 2.33 32.21
C GLN A 109 17.48 2.34 30.73
N VAL A 110 17.24 3.52 30.14
CA VAL A 110 16.93 3.72 28.74
C VAL A 110 17.72 4.89 28.17
N GLN A 111 18.13 4.76 26.93
CA GLN A 111 18.74 5.83 26.14
C GLN A 111 17.92 6.14 24.91
N GLN A 112 17.97 7.36 24.42
CA GLN A 112 17.29 7.73 23.20
C GLN A 112 18.05 7.14 22.00
N ALA A 113 17.37 6.32 21.22
CA ALA A 113 17.82 5.85 19.92
C ALA A 113 17.46 6.86 18.80
N SER A 114 17.87 6.55 17.57
CA SER A 114 17.47 7.35 16.40
C SER A 114 15.96 7.40 16.26
N ASN A 115 15.42 8.57 15.90
CA ASN A 115 13.99 8.71 15.67
C ASN A 115 13.53 7.86 14.48
N ALA A 116 12.32 7.32 14.58
CA ALA A 116 11.64 6.71 13.45
C ALA A 116 10.89 7.80 12.69
N TYR A 117 11.23 8.03 11.42
CA TYR A 117 10.60 9.04 10.58
C TYR A 117 9.58 8.39 9.63
N ARG A 118 8.58 9.16 9.26
CA ARG A 118 7.62 8.83 8.21
C ARG A 118 7.47 9.99 7.26
N LEU A 119 7.52 9.72 5.96
CA LEU A 119 7.18 10.68 4.92
C LEU A 119 5.66 10.72 4.72
N SER A 120 5.13 11.90 4.49
CA SER A 120 3.71 12.11 4.20
C SER A 120 3.52 13.20 3.15
N LEU A 121 2.44 13.11 2.40
CA LEU A 121 2.04 14.11 1.44
C LEU A 121 0.90 14.93 2.04
N PRO A 122 1.16 16.17 2.53
CA PRO A 122 0.12 17.00 3.09
C PRO A 122 -0.88 17.44 2.03
N GLU A 123 -2.15 17.57 2.41
CA GLU A 123 -3.23 17.92 1.49
C GLU A 123 -2.97 19.25 0.76
N LYS A 124 -2.40 20.22 1.48
CA LYS A 124 -2.01 21.52 0.91
C LYS A 124 -0.99 21.37 -0.23
N ALA A 125 -0.07 20.42 -0.13
CA ALA A 125 0.93 20.18 -1.16
C ALA A 125 0.41 19.30 -2.30
N ARG A 126 -0.56 18.43 -2.03
CA ARG A 126 -1.18 17.57 -3.04
C ARG A 126 -1.82 18.36 -4.17
N GLN A 127 -2.37 19.53 -3.87
CA GLN A 127 -2.98 20.42 -4.86
C GLN A 127 -1.99 20.84 -5.96
N PHE A 128 -0.72 21.00 -5.60
CA PHE A 128 0.34 21.41 -6.54
C PHE A 128 0.81 20.28 -7.46
N LEU A 129 0.53 19.04 -7.13
CA LEU A 129 0.86 17.92 -8.00
C LEU A 129 -0.06 17.86 -9.24
N GLY A 130 -1.20 18.55 -9.24
CA GLY A 130 -2.13 18.60 -10.37
C GLY A 130 -2.43 17.19 -10.90
N ARG A 131 -2.14 16.98 -12.20
CA ARG A 131 -2.32 15.69 -12.88
C ARG A 131 -1.51 14.55 -12.27
N PHE A 132 -0.35 14.83 -11.68
CA PHE A 132 0.51 13.81 -11.06
C PHE A 132 0.05 13.40 -9.64
N GLY A 133 -0.80 14.20 -9.00
CA GLY A 133 -1.32 13.91 -7.65
C GLY A 133 -2.67 13.22 -7.64
N LYS A 134 -3.32 13.12 -8.79
CA LYS A 134 -4.57 12.37 -8.96
C LYS A 134 -4.29 11.10 -9.72
N ALA A 135 -4.80 9.96 -9.25
CA ALA A 135 -4.87 8.78 -10.08
C ALA A 135 -5.58 9.20 -11.40
N PRO A 136 -5.10 8.76 -12.58
CA PRO A 136 -5.82 9.01 -13.81
C PRO A 136 -7.28 8.57 -13.61
N PRO A 137 -8.26 9.36 -14.09
CA PRO A 137 -9.63 8.92 -14.04
C PRO A 137 -9.72 7.55 -14.72
N LEU A 138 -10.42 6.62 -14.07
CA LEU A 138 -10.70 5.33 -14.69
C LEU A 138 -11.37 5.59 -16.02
N PRO A 139 -10.99 4.85 -17.09
CA PRO A 139 -11.70 4.94 -18.36
C PRO A 139 -13.21 4.83 -18.13
N ALA A 140 -14.01 5.53 -18.91
CA ALA A 140 -15.46 5.56 -18.73
C ALA A 140 -16.10 4.16 -18.90
N ASP A 141 -15.45 3.28 -19.63
CA ASP A 141 -15.80 1.88 -19.89
C ASP A 141 -15.32 0.90 -18.82
N HIS A 142 -14.44 1.31 -17.89
CA HIS A 142 -13.88 0.42 -16.86
C HIS A 142 -14.96 -0.28 -16.03
N GLY A 143 -16.08 0.40 -15.75
CA GLY A 143 -17.21 -0.20 -15.04
C GLY A 143 -17.93 -1.27 -15.89
N GLN A 144 -18.06 -1.04 -17.18
CA GLN A 144 -18.65 -1.99 -18.13
C GLN A 144 -17.73 -3.18 -18.36
N ASP A 145 -16.43 -2.95 -18.51
CA ASP A 145 -15.43 -4.01 -18.63
C ASP A 145 -15.37 -4.89 -17.38
N GLN A 146 -15.44 -4.31 -16.17
CA GLN A 146 -15.52 -5.07 -14.93
C GLN A 146 -16.81 -5.91 -14.84
N GLN A 147 -17.95 -5.35 -15.25
CA GLN A 147 -19.22 -6.08 -15.27
C GLN A 147 -19.17 -7.21 -16.30
N ALA A 148 -18.74 -6.93 -17.53
CA ALA A 148 -18.59 -7.94 -18.57
C ALA A 148 -17.63 -9.05 -18.15
N TRP A 149 -16.53 -8.72 -17.50
CA TRP A 149 -15.58 -9.69 -16.96
C TRP A 149 -16.19 -10.54 -15.84
N SER A 150 -16.93 -9.92 -14.90
CA SER A 150 -17.61 -10.67 -13.83
C SER A 150 -18.69 -11.59 -14.38
N GLU A 151 -19.48 -11.15 -15.35
CA GLU A 151 -20.49 -11.94 -16.04
C GLU A 151 -19.87 -13.13 -16.81
N ALA A 152 -18.73 -12.88 -17.48
CA ALA A 152 -18.00 -13.93 -18.18
C ALA A 152 -17.44 -14.99 -17.21
N ILE A 153 -16.90 -14.58 -16.07
CA ILE A 153 -16.45 -15.50 -15.01
C ILE A 153 -17.63 -16.31 -14.45
N ASP A 154 -18.76 -15.67 -14.17
CA ASP A 154 -19.94 -16.36 -13.66
C ASP A 154 -20.55 -17.32 -14.68
N ALA A 155 -20.57 -16.94 -15.96
CA ALA A 155 -20.98 -17.82 -17.04
C ALA A 155 -20.05 -19.04 -17.18
N TYR A 156 -18.73 -18.81 -17.12
CA TYR A 156 -17.75 -19.88 -17.12
C TYR A 156 -17.93 -20.83 -15.93
N ARG A 157 -18.11 -20.29 -14.72
CA ARG A 157 -18.39 -21.09 -13.51
C ARG A 157 -19.66 -21.95 -13.64
N LYS A 158 -20.71 -21.39 -14.22
CA LYS A 158 -21.97 -22.12 -14.45
C LYS A 158 -21.83 -23.23 -15.49
N ALA A 159 -20.96 -23.06 -16.48
CA ALA A 159 -20.71 -24.05 -17.54
C ALA A 159 -19.83 -25.22 -17.08
N LEU A 160 -19.05 -25.05 -16.00
CA LEU A 160 -18.18 -26.09 -15.46
C LEU A 160 -19.00 -27.22 -14.83
N PRO A 161 -18.57 -28.50 -15.00
CA PRO A 161 -19.08 -29.64 -14.24
C PRO A 161 -18.97 -29.38 -12.72
N LEU A 162 -19.87 -30.01 -11.94
CA LEU A 162 -19.95 -29.72 -10.50
C LEU A 162 -18.66 -30.09 -9.75
N ASP A 163 -17.93 -31.09 -10.17
CA ASP A 163 -16.66 -31.52 -9.59
C ASP A 163 -15.53 -30.48 -9.85
N GLU A 164 -15.44 -30.01 -11.10
CA GLU A 164 -14.46 -28.97 -11.46
C GLU A 164 -14.77 -27.61 -10.78
N ARG A 165 -16.05 -27.27 -10.72
CA ARG A 165 -16.51 -26.07 -10.01
C ARG A 165 -16.15 -26.13 -8.52
N THR A 166 -16.30 -27.31 -7.89
CA THR A 166 -15.94 -27.51 -6.49
C THR A 166 -14.44 -27.31 -6.25
N LEU A 167 -13.58 -27.80 -7.16
CA LEU A 167 -12.13 -27.58 -7.09
C LEU A 167 -11.77 -26.10 -7.30
N LEU A 168 -12.48 -25.41 -8.19
CA LEU A 168 -12.28 -23.99 -8.43
C LEU A 168 -12.62 -23.15 -7.17
N ASP A 169 -13.71 -23.48 -6.47
CA ASP A 169 -14.21 -22.72 -5.34
C ASP A 169 -13.45 -23.02 -4.01
N VAL A 170 -13.02 -24.25 -3.80
CA VAL A 170 -12.37 -24.70 -2.54
C VAL A 170 -10.85 -24.84 -2.69
N GLY A 171 -10.33 -24.81 -3.91
CA GLY A 171 -8.93 -25.04 -4.21
C GLY A 171 -8.56 -26.53 -4.22
N ASP A 172 -7.35 -26.84 -4.73
CA ASP A 172 -6.81 -28.22 -4.82
C ASP A 172 -6.24 -28.68 -3.47
N SER A 173 -7.09 -28.64 -2.45
CA SER A 173 -6.79 -29.15 -1.11
C SER A 173 -7.39 -30.57 -0.97
N ARG A 174 -6.94 -31.29 0.07
CA ARG A 174 -7.50 -32.62 0.39
C ARG A 174 -9.03 -32.59 0.60
N LEU A 175 -9.54 -31.48 1.14
CA LEU A 175 -10.97 -31.23 1.29
C LEU A 175 -11.64 -30.96 -0.07
N GLY A 176 -11.03 -30.13 -0.93
CA GLY A 176 -11.51 -29.85 -2.27
C GLY A 176 -11.64 -31.11 -3.13
N GLN A 177 -10.62 -31.97 -3.11
CA GLN A 177 -10.63 -33.28 -3.83
C GLN A 177 -11.72 -34.22 -3.31
N SER A 178 -11.94 -34.27 -1.99
CA SER A 178 -13.02 -35.09 -1.41
C SER A 178 -14.39 -34.58 -1.83
N LEU A 179 -14.61 -33.28 -1.82
CA LEU A 179 -15.87 -32.64 -2.24
C LEU A 179 -16.11 -32.81 -3.75
N ALA A 180 -15.09 -32.70 -4.60
CA ALA A 180 -15.17 -32.91 -6.03
C ALA A 180 -15.54 -34.39 -6.35
N THR A 181 -14.99 -35.35 -5.60
CA THR A 181 -15.34 -36.74 -5.72
C THR A 181 -16.81 -36.99 -5.35
N MET A 182 -17.30 -36.37 -4.29
CA MET A 182 -18.74 -36.44 -3.91
C MET A 182 -19.62 -35.80 -4.99
N ALA A 183 -19.24 -34.66 -5.54
CA ALA A 183 -19.96 -34.00 -6.62
C ALA A 183 -20.08 -34.88 -7.88
N ARG A 184 -18.99 -35.53 -8.28
CA ARG A 184 -18.96 -36.48 -9.41
C ARG A 184 -19.89 -37.69 -9.18
N ASN A 185 -19.87 -38.24 -7.98
CA ASN A 185 -20.75 -39.35 -7.63
C ASN A 185 -22.24 -38.96 -7.67
N LEU A 186 -22.58 -37.74 -7.23
CA LEU A 186 -23.94 -37.21 -7.33
C LEU A 186 -24.39 -37.01 -8.78
N MET A 187 -23.51 -36.55 -9.66
CA MET A 187 -23.81 -36.40 -11.08
C MET A 187 -24.06 -37.74 -11.74
N ASN A 188 -23.20 -38.73 -11.52
CA ASN A 188 -23.35 -40.07 -12.05
C ASN A 188 -24.65 -40.74 -11.57
N LYS A 189 -25.03 -40.54 -10.29
CA LYS A 189 -26.29 -41.03 -9.76
C LYS A 189 -27.50 -40.39 -10.45
N ARG A 190 -27.49 -39.09 -10.67
CA ARG A 190 -28.56 -38.36 -11.36
C ARG A 190 -28.70 -38.79 -12.83
N GLU A 191 -27.60 -39.11 -13.50
CA GLU A 191 -27.63 -39.63 -14.88
C GLU A 191 -28.19 -41.03 -14.94
N SER A 192 -27.82 -41.92 -14.01
CA SER A 192 -28.38 -43.27 -13.93
C SER A 192 -29.89 -43.27 -13.63
N ASP A 193 -30.35 -42.41 -12.73
CA ASP A 193 -31.76 -42.24 -12.40
C ASP A 193 -32.58 -41.75 -13.62
N LYS A 194 -32.04 -40.83 -14.42
CA LYS A 194 -32.68 -40.35 -15.66
C LYS A 194 -32.75 -41.42 -16.74
N GLN A 195 -31.78 -42.31 -16.84
CA GLN A 195 -31.81 -43.41 -17.80
C GLN A 195 -32.83 -44.48 -17.41
N THR A 196 -33.15 -44.61 -16.13
CA THR A 196 -34.14 -45.59 -15.63
C THR A 196 -35.58 -45.12 -15.83
N GLU A 197 -35.81 -43.81 -15.99
CA GLU A 197 -37.11 -43.16 -16.21
C GLU A 197 -37.47 -42.96 -17.70
N SER A 198 -36.83 -43.63 -18.64
CA SER A 198 -37.25 -43.61 -20.06
C SER A 198 -38.65 -44.21 -20.21
N PRO A 199 -39.61 -43.50 -20.83
CA PRO A 199 -40.97 -43.95 -20.88
C PRO A 199 -41.05 -45.20 -21.73
N SER A 200 -41.59 -46.26 -21.12
CA SER A 200 -42.02 -47.50 -21.81
C SER A 200 -42.92 -47.11 -22.98
N SER A 201 -42.51 -47.49 -24.17
CA SER A 201 -43.31 -47.35 -25.41
C SER A 201 -44.66 -48.01 -25.23
N SER A 202 -45.72 -47.20 -25.21
CA SER A 202 -47.07 -47.66 -25.31
C SER A 202 -47.27 -48.32 -26.72
N ILE A 203 -47.28 -49.58 -26.75
CA ILE A 203 -47.72 -50.38 -27.92
C ILE A 203 -49.21 -50.13 -28.09
N LEU A 204 -49.56 -49.40 -29.12
CA LEU A 204 -50.91 -49.33 -29.67
C LEU A 204 -51.23 -50.69 -30.31
N TYR A 205 -52.17 -51.42 -29.73
CA TYR A 205 -52.97 -52.43 -30.47
C TYR A 205 -54.24 -51.75 -30.93
N MET A 206 -54.46 -51.92 -32.25
CA MET A 206 -55.73 -51.68 -32.90
C MET A 206 -56.81 -52.58 -32.34
#